data_43b35b4ab7b52954bd2e9b5a405ef10e
#
_entry.id   43b35b4ab7b52954bd2e9b5a405ef10e
#
_cell.length_a   1.000
_cell.length_b   1.000
_cell.length_c   1.000
_cell.angle_alpha   90.00
_cell.angle_beta   90.00
_cell.angle_gamma   90.00
#
_symmetry.space_group_name_H-M   'P 1'
#
loop_
_entity.id
_entity.type
_entity.pdbx_description
1 polymer ?
#
loop_
_entity_poly.entity_id
_entity_poly.type
_entity_poly.pdbx_seq_one_letter_code
_entity_poly.pdbx_strand_id
1 'polypeptide(L)'
;MVRLISYLISFQSLFALNFQFNPNVPQVIINDEEINNAFLGGLNYAITRWVDWDNDGDSDLFVLDEDGHIRFYKNIGSDSEINFSIVDTNFLDINNITWFYIDDFDNDNDFDIVTEYSQNPSYISYYTNNNGEFENLNLLQNEDGSYVLGQQGAIPTFCDIDNDNDLDFFAVNLIGTVSFYENIGLFNNKPIFNFITSDWEDISIVGQFRHGA
;
A
#
# COMPACT_ATOMS: atom_id res chain seq x y z
N MET A 1 -1.61 -44.70 33.71
CA MET A 1 -2.16 -43.61 32.87
C MET A 1 -1.35 -42.32 32.98
N VAL A 2 -0.80 -41.96 34.11
CA VAL A 2 0.00 -40.72 34.33
C VAL A 2 1.38 -40.75 33.62
N ARG A 3 2.01 -41.89 33.40
CA ARG A 3 3.32 -42.00 32.73
C ARG A 3 3.28 -41.81 31.21
N LEU A 4 2.13 -42.01 30.55
CA LEU A 4 2.01 -41.81 29.10
C LEU A 4 1.92 -40.30 28.75
N ILE A 5 1.32 -39.50 29.62
CA ILE A 5 1.16 -38.07 29.41
C ILE A 5 2.49 -37.30 29.52
N SER A 6 3.38 -37.76 30.44
CA SER A 6 4.70 -37.12 30.60
C SER A 6 5.65 -37.37 29.42
N TYR A 7 5.50 -38.47 28.71
CA TYR A 7 6.28 -38.75 27.50
C TYR A 7 5.81 -37.97 26.27
N LEU A 8 4.52 -37.70 26.19
CA LEU A 8 3.97 -36.84 25.10
C LEU A 8 4.41 -35.39 25.23
N ILE A 9 4.51 -34.88 26.46
CA ILE A 9 4.93 -33.47 26.69
C ILE A 9 6.42 -33.26 26.40
N SER A 10 7.27 -34.27 26.64
CA SER A 10 8.71 -34.19 26.34
C SER A 10 9.03 -34.30 24.84
N PHE A 11 8.12 -34.87 24.04
CA PHE A 11 8.31 -34.97 22.58
C PHE A 11 7.89 -33.69 21.83
N GLN A 12 7.02 -32.87 22.40
CA GLN A 12 6.58 -31.60 21.80
C GLN A 12 7.66 -30.53 21.84
N SER A 13 8.68 -30.65 22.69
CA SER A 13 9.78 -29.70 22.75
C SER A 13 10.83 -29.84 21.64
N LEU A 14 10.74 -30.87 20.81
CA LEU A 14 11.71 -31.17 19.74
C LEU A 14 11.27 -30.73 18.33
N PHE A 15 10.01 -30.35 18.16
CA PHE A 15 9.53 -29.84 16.88
C PHE A 15 9.14 -28.39 17.06
N ALA A 16 9.85 -27.47 16.38
CA ALA A 16 9.37 -26.13 16.16
C ALA A 16 8.09 -26.25 15.34
N LEU A 17 6.92 -26.07 15.99
CA LEU A 17 5.65 -25.99 15.30
C LEU A 17 5.66 -24.66 14.52
N ASN A 18 5.81 -24.77 13.23
CA ASN A 18 5.67 -23.63 12.32
C ASN A 18 4.16 -23.42 12.10
N PHE A 19 3.58 -22.46 12.81
CA PHE A 19 2.19 -22.08 12.59
C PHE A 19 2.15 -21.15 11.38
N GLN A 20 1.60 -21.65 10.29
CA GLN A 20 1.24 -20.81 9.15
C GLN A 20 -0.22 -20.40 9.29
N PHE A 21 -0.49 -19.11 9.30
CA PHE A 21 -1.85 -18.62 9.28
C PHE A 21 -2.47 -18.96 7.92
N ASN A 22 -3.59 -19.67 7.95
CA ASN A 22 -4.39 -19.92 6.77
C ASN A 22 -5.79 -19.37 7.02
N PRO A 23 -6.16 -18.25 6.42
CA PRO A 23 -7.47 -17.61 6.65
C PRO A 23 -8.65 -18.46 6.18
N ASN A 24 -8.40 -19.42 5.31
CA ASN A 24 -9.45 -20.27 4.73
C ASN A 24 -9.69 -21.60 5.48
N VAL A 25 -9.04 -21.81 6.63
CA VAL A 25 -9.19 -23.05 7.44
C VAL A 25 -9.05 -22.72 8.93
N PRO A 26 -10.01 -23.10 9.80
CA PRO A 26 -11.24 -23.84 9.54
C PRO A 26 -12.36 -22.97 9.00
N GLN A 27 -13.32 -23.58 8.30
CA GLN A 27 -14.56 -22.91 7.90
C GLN A 27 -15.36 -22.50 9.13
N VAL A 28 -15.80 -21.26 9.17
CA VAL A 28 -16.74 -20.78 10.19
C VAL A 28 -18.13 -20.71 9.57
N ILE A 29 -19.06 -21.47 10.15
CA ILE A 29 -20.45 -21.53 9.72
C ILE A 29 -21.32 -20.86 10.80
N ILE A 30 -22.07 -19.83 10.43
CA ILE A 30 -23.03 -19.15 11.31
C ILE A 30 -24.40 -19.19 10.63
N ASN A 31 -25.39 -19.79 11.30
CA ASN A 31 -26.75 -19.96 10.77
C ASN A 31 -26.82 -20.68 9.41
N ASP A 32 -26.01 -21.73 9.25
CA ASP A 32 -25.86 -22.52 8.01
C ASP A 32 -25.21 -21.76 6.82
N GLU A 33 -24.68 -20.56 7.05
CA GLU A 33 -23.92 -19.81 6.08
C GLU A 33 -22.43 -19.85 6.42
N GLU A 34 -21.61 -20.11 5.41
CA GLU A 34 -20.15 -20.06 5.52
C GLU A 34 -19.67 -18.61 5.56
N ILE A 35 -18.89 -18.26 6.58
CA ILE A 35 -18.28 -16.92 6.70
C ILE A 35 -16.91 -16.94 6.03
N ASN A 36 -16.82 -16.26 4.90
CA ASN A 36 -15.56 -16.06 4.22
C ASN A 36 -14.61 -15.20 5.08
N ASN A 37 -13.34 -15.58 5.10
CA ASN A 37 -12.28 -14.80 5.75
C ASN A 37 -12.49 -14.51 7.26
N ALA A 38 -13.17 -15.41 7.97
CA ALA A 38 -13.57 -15.24 9.38
C ALA A 38 -12.40 -14.96 10.36
N PHE A 39 -11.16 -15.23 9.98
CA PHE A 39 -9.98 -15.10 10.83
C PHE A 39 -8.96 -14.06 10.33
N LEU A 40 -9.34 -13.16 9.43
CA LEU A 40 -8.42 -12.12 8.95
C LEU A 40 -8.05 -11.08 10.01
N GLY A 41 -8.75 -11.06 11.12
CA GLY A 41 -8.54 -10.11 12.20
C GLY A 41 -9.19 -8.75 11.94
N GLY A 42 -8.92 -7.80 12.85
CA GLY A 42 -9.33 -6.42 12.71
C GLY A 42 -8.29 -5.59 11.97
N LEU A 43 -8.71 -4.45 11.43
CA LEU A 43 -7.84 -3.42 10.89
C LEU A 43 -7.68 -2.30 11.92
N ASN A 44 -6.46 -1.77 12.12
CA ASN A 44 -6.20 -0.69 13.07
C ASN A 44 -6.16 0.68 12.39
N TYR A 45 -5.31 0.85 11.38
CA TYR A 45 -5.13 2.10 10.62
C TYR A 45 -5.18 1.81 9.13
N ALA A 46 -6.31 1.26 8.67
CA ALA A 46 -6.44 0.83 7.29
C ALA A 46 -6.41 2.01 6.32
N ILE A 47 -5.50 1.94 5.36
CA ILE A 47 -5.50 2.78 4.15
C ILE A 47 -6.00 1.90 3.02
N THR A 48 -7.06 2.33 2.35
CA THR A 48 -7.69 1.57 1.28
C THR A 48 -7.50 2.24 -0.08
N ARG A 49 -7.37 1.41 -1.12
CA ARG A 49 -7.44 1.83 -2.53
C ARG A 49 -8.44 0.92 -3.25
N TRP A 50 -9.21 1.52 -4.13
CA TRP A 50 -10.26 0.86 -4.89
C TRP A 50 -9.95 1.06 -6.36
N VAL A 51 -9.69 -0.03 -7.07
CA VAL A 51 -9.39 -0.03 -8.51
C VAL A 51 -10.00 -1.28 -9.14
N ASP A 52 -10.41 -1.21 -10.38
CA ASP A 52 -10.80 -2.37 -11.20
C ASP A 52 -9.50 -3.02 -11.71
N TRP A 53 -8.88 -3.87 -10.82
CA TRP A 53 -7.54 -4.37 -11.03
C TRP A 53 -7.42 -5.34 -12.23
N ASP A 54 -8.45 -6.11 -12.47
CA ASP A 54 -8.43 -7.11 -13.55
C ASP A 54 -9.35 -6.77 -14.73
N ASN A 55 -9.84 -5.51 -14.78
CA ASN A 55 -10.69 -4.98 -15.85
C ASN A 55 -11.97 -5.81 -16.07
N ASP A 56 -12.57 -6.35 -14.99
CA ASP A 56 -13.85 -7.08 -15.09
C ASP A 56 -15.07 -6.16 -14.89
N GLY A 57 -14.85 -4.89 -14.59
CA GLY A 57 -15.85 -3.84 -14.41
C GLY A 57 -16.26 -3.62 -12.95
N ASP A 58 -15.70 -4.38 -12.02
CA ASP A 58 -15.98 -4.29 -10.59
C ASP A 58 -14.74 -3.80 -9.83
N SER A 59 -14.91 -2.88 -8.87
CA SER A 59 -13.77 -2.39 -8.09
C SER A 59 -13.28 -3.44 -7.10
N ASP A 60 -12.00 -3.71 -7.15
CA ASP A 60 -11.24 -4.51 -6.18
C ASP A 60 -10.72 -3.65 -5.03
N LEU A 61 -10.30 -4.29 -3.95
CA LEU A 61 -9.88 -3.61 -2.73
C LEU A 61 -8.44 -3.96 -2.35
N PHE A 62 -7.60 -2.94 -2.24
CA PHE A 62 -6.30 -3.03 -1.61
C PHE A 62 -6.33 -2.38 -0.23
N VAL A 63 -5.73 -3.05 0.75
CA VAL A 63 -5.71 -2.58 2.15
C VAL A 63 -4.29 -2.66 2.70
N LEU A 64 -3.76 -1.54 3.11
CA LEU A 64 -2.57 -1.44 3.95
C LEU A 64 -3.02 -1.21 5.40
N ASP A 65 -2.46 -1.95 6.34
CA ASP A 65 -2.72 -1.74 7.77
C ASP A 65 -1.41 -1.46 8.53
N GLU A 66 -1.50 -1.26 9.84
CA GLU A 66 -0.39 -0.92 10.74
C GLU A 66 0.78 -1.91 10.69
N ASP A 67 0.56 -3.15 10.24
CA ASP A 67 1.60 -4.16 10.05
C ASP A 67 2.50 -3.90 8.81
N GLY A 68 2.16 -2.89 8.03
CA GLY A 68 2.95 -2.42 6.89
C GLY A 68 2.91 -3.32 5.66
N HIS A 69 1.87 -4.18 5.52
CA HIS A 69 1.66 -5.06 4.38
C HIS A 69 0.42 -4.68 3.59
N ILE A 70 0.52 -4.71 2.26
CA ILE A 70 -0.62 -4.54 1.36
C ILE A 70 -1.33 -5.87 1.20
N ARG A 71 -2.64 -5.90 1.47
CA ARG A 71 -3.52 -7.03 1.21
C ARG A 71 -4.36 -6.76 -0.02
N PHE A 72 -4.49 -7.74 -0.87
CA PHE A 72 -5.33 -7.67 -2.07
C PHE A 72 -6.57 -8.55 -1.91
N TYR A 73 -7.74 -7.94 -2.08
CA TYR A 73 -9.04 -8.58 -2.07
C TYR A 73 -9.70 -8.36 -3.44
N LYS A 74 -9.87 -9.44 -4.19
CA LYS A 74 -10.61 -9.39 -5.44
C LYS A 74 -12.11 -9.37 -5.15
N ASN A 75 -12.85 -8.49 -5.83
CA ASN A 75 -14.31 -8.56 -5.90
C ASN A 75 -14.69 -9.68 -6.88
N ILE A 76 -15.35 -10.72 -6.39
CA ILE A 76 -15.86 -11.84 -7.17
C ILE A 76 -17.38 -11.78 -7.32
N GLY A 77 -17.98 -10.66 -6.95
CA GLY A 77 -19.40 -10.36 -6.98
C GLY A 77 -19.79 -9.51 -8.17
N SER A 78 -20.25 -8.32 -7.87
CA SER A 78 -20.60 -7.27 -8.83
C SER A 78 -20.70 -5.93 -8.08
N ASP A 79 -20.75 -4.81 -8.78
CA ASP A 79 -20.95 -3.47 -8.19
C ASP A 79 -22.19 -3.36 -7.30
N SER A 80 -23.21 -4.19 -7.54
CA SER A 80 -24.45 -4.20 -6.78
C SER A 80 -24.50 -5.26 -5.68
N GLU A 81 -23.64 -6.25 -5.73
CA GLU A 81 -23.61 -7.40 -4.81
C GLU A 81 -22.15 -7.77 -4.51
N ILE A 82 -21.52 -6.92 -3.73
CA ILE A 82 -20.08 -6.99 -3.41
C ILE A 82 -19.75 -8.28 -2.65
N ASN A 83 -18.77 -9.02 -3.15
CA ASN A 83 -18.28 -10.23 -2.51
C ASN A 83 -16.76 -10.35 -2.68
N PHE A 84 -16.00 -10.08 -1.61
CA PHE A 84 -14.54 -10.11 -1.65
C PHE A 84 -13.97 -11.48 -1.32
N SER A 85 -13.00 -11.91 -2.15
CA SER A 85 -12.11 -13.02 -1.86
C SER A 85 -10.70 -12.50 -1.66
N ILE A 86 -10.03 -12.92 -0.58
CA ILE A 86 -8.62 -12.56 -0.39
C ILE A 86 -7.76 -13.33 -1.38
N VAL A 87 -6.96 -12.58 -2.13
CA VAL A 87 -6.03 -13.13 -3.14
C VAL A 87 -4.62 -13.19 -2.58
N ASP A 88 -4.20 -12.12 -1.89
CA ASP A 88 -2.86 -12.02 -1.33
C ASP A 88 -2.89 -11.24 -0.01
N THR A 89 -2.12 -11.69 0.98
CA THR A 89 -1.95 -11.04 2.29
C THR A 89 -0.68 -10.20 2.38
N ASN A 90 0.19 -10.26 1.38
CA ASN A 90 1.45 -9.54 1.31
C ASN A 90 1.81 -9.24 -0.15
N PHE A 91 0.99 -8.42 -0.78
CA PHE A 91 1.05 -8.14 -2.21
C PHE A 91 2.43 -7.62 -2.63
N LEU A 92 3.04 -8.30 -3.61
CA LEU A 92 4.39 -8.03 -4.13
C LEU A 92 5.50 -8.08 -3.08
N ASP A 93 5.29 -8.73 -1.92
CA ASP A 93 6.23 -8.72 -0.79
C ASP A 93 6.62 -7.31 -0.32
N ILE A 94 5.77 -6.30 -0.62
CA ILE A 94 5.95 -4.94 -0.13
C ILE A 94 5.63 -4.91 1.36
N ASN A 95 6.59 -4.44 2.16
CA ASN A 95 6.47 -4.46 3.62
C ASN A 95 7.16 -3.25 4.26
N ASN A 96 6.82 -3.00 5.54
CA ASN A 96 7.32 -1.87 6.33
C ASN A 96 7.05 -0.51 5.69
N ILE A 97 5.86 -0.35 5.12
CA ILE A 97 5.38 0.91 4.55
C ILE A 97 4.21 1.46 5.35
N THR A 98 3.96 2.75 5.27
CA THR A 98 2.88 3.44 5.99
C THR A 98 1.84 4.05 5.06
N TRP A 99 2.09 4.09 3.77
CA TRP A 99 1.15 4.53 2.74
C TRP A 99 1.47 3.88 1.39
N PHE A 100 0.51 3.87 0.49
CA PHE A 100 0.67 3.46 -0.91
C PHE A 100 -0.36 4.17 -1.79
N TYR A 101 -0.04 4.23 -3.07
CA TYR A 101 -0.92 4.71 -4.13
C TYR A 101 -0.97 3.68 -5.25
N ILE A 102 -2.14 3.57 -5.90
CA ILE A 102 -2.34 2.74 -7.09
C ILE A 102 -2.96 3.63 -8.14
N ASP A 103 -2.32 3.76 -9.27
CA ASP A 103 -2.81 4.47 -10.46
C ASP A 103 -1.99 4.04 -11.68
N ASP A 104 -2.43 4.43 -12.88
CA ASP A 104 -1.66 4.27 -14.11
C ASP A 104 -0.70 5.46 -14.25
N PHE A 105 0.53 5.30 -13.74
CA PHE A 105 1.52 6.38 -13.68
C PHE A 105 2.33 6.57 -14.97
N ASP A 106 2.32 5.60 -15.89
CA ASP A 106 3.04 5.69 -17.15
C ASP A 106 2.13 5.66 -18.38
N ASN A 107 0.80 5.72 -18.17
CA ASN A 107 -0.23 5.79 -19.19
C ASN A 107 -0.22 4.58 -20.16
N ASP A 108 0.12 3.40 -19.65
CA ASP A 108 0.11 2.15 -20.41
C ASP A 108 -1.18 1.33 -20.27
N ASN A 109 -2.11 1.79 -19.41
CA ASN A 109 -3.39 1.22 -18.97
C ASN A 109 -3.27 0.05 -17.99
N ASP A 110 -2.13 -0.14 -17.37
CA ASP A 110 -1.94 -1.04 -16.25
C ASP A 110 -1.76 -0.24 -14.96
N PHE A 111 -2.32 -0.70 -13.85
CA PHE A 111 -2.15 0.00 -12.57
C PHE A 111 -0.78 -0.29 -11.96
N ASP A 112 -0.06 0.77 -11.67
CA ASP A 112 1.22 0.77 -10.96
C ASP A 112 1.06 0.97 -9.46
N ILE A 113 2.15 0.77 -8.71
CA ILE A 113 2.17 1.04 -7.28
C ILE A 113 3.29 2.02 -6.94
N VAL A 114 2.92 3.06 -6.19
CA VAL A 114 3.86 4.01 -5.60
C VAL A 114 3.73 3.97 -4.08
N THR A 115 4.86 3.94 -3.38
CA THR A 115 4.91 3.93 -1.91
C THR A 115 6.22 4.51 -1.40
N GLU A 116 6.38 4.66 -0.11
CA GLU A 116 7.67 5.00 0.47
C GLU A 116 8.68 3.84 0.31
N TYR A 117 9.96 4.18 0.18
CA TYR A 117 11.02 3.17 0.16
C TYR A 117 11.31 2.66 1.57
N SER A 118 11.03 1.39 1.83
CA SER A 118 11.09 0.80 3.17
C SER A 118 12.45 0.93 3.88
N GLN A 119 13.56 1.03 3.13
CA GLN A 119 14.91 1.22 3.70
C GLN A 119 15.23 2.69 3.98
N ASN A 120 14.56 3.63 3.31
CA ASN A 120 14.66 5.06 3.55
C ASN A 120 13.33 5.74 3.19
N PRO A 121 12.42 5.92 4.16
CA PRO A 121 11.06 6.43 3.92
C PRO A 121 10.96 7.86 3.36
N SER A 122 12.10 8.55 3.20
CA SER A 122 12.13 9.83 2.49
C SER A 122 12.17 9.67 0.97
N TYR A 123 12.50 8.49 0.45
CA TYR A 123 12.47 8.22 -0.99
C TYR A 123 11.16 7.54 -1.37
N ILE A 124 10.77 7.72 -2.62
CA ILE A 124 9.53 7.20 -3.18
C ILE A 124 9.86 6.02 -4.08
N SER A 125 9.30 4.85 -3.74
CA SER A 125 9.39 3.63 -4.54
C SER A 125 8.32 3.62 -5.62
N TYR A 126 8.69 3.16 -6.80
CA TYR A 126 7.81 2.97 -7.94
C TYR A 126 7.93 1.53 -8.46
N TYR A 127 6.82 0.86 -8.58
CA TYR A 127 6.68 -0.51 -9.07
C TYR A 127 5.85 -0.47 -10.34
N THR A 128 6.52 -0.49 -11.50
CA THR A 128 5.87 -0.52 -12.81
C THR A 128 5.25 -1.89 -13.03
N ASN A 129 3.99 -1.92 -13.44
CA ASN A 129 3.28 -3.10 -13.88
C ASN A 129 3.30 -3.16 -15.41
N ASN A 130 3.60 -4.31 -15.95
CA ASN A 130 3.54 -4.58 -17.37
C ASN A 130 2.68 -5.85 -17.60
N ASN A 131 1.38 -5.70 -17.76
CA ASN A 131 0.44 -6.82 -17.95
C ASN A 131 0.52 -7.88 -16.84
N GLY A 132 0.63 -7.45 -15.57
CA GLY A 132 0.71 -8.33 -14.40
C GLY A 132 2.13 -8.76 -14.04
N GLU A 133 3.15 -8.36 -14.81
CA GLU A 133 4.55 -8.58 -14.48
C GLU A 133 5.16 -7.27 -13.93
N PHE A 134 5.48 -7.26 -12.65
CA PHE A 134 6.09 -6.09 -12.02
C PHE A 134 7.59 -6.04 -12.25
N GLU A 135 8.08 -4.87 -12.67
CA GLU A 135 9.52 -4.63 -12.74
C GLU A 135 10.13 -4.53 -11.34
N ASN A 136 11.46 -4.66 -11.28
CA ASN A 136 12.20 -4.42 -10.05
C ASN A 136 11.95 -2.99 -9.56
N LEU A 137 11.96 -2.84 -8.21
CA LEU A 137 11.87 -1.57 -7.52
C LEU A 137 12.72 -0.47 -8.16
N ASN A 138 12.09 0.63 -8.52
CA ASN A 138 12.71 1.88 -8.92
C ASN A 138 12.43 2.97 -7.87
N LEU A 139 13.25 4.01 -7.84
CA LEU A 139 12.99 5.22 -7.05
C LEU A 139 12.63 6.35 -8.00
N LEU A 140 11.59 7.11 -7.67
CA LEU A 140 11.19 8.27 -8.45
C LEU A 140 12.30 9.33 -8.45
N GLN A 141 12.55 9.92 -9.61
CA GLN A 141 13.64 10.87 -9.85
C GLN A 141 13.13 12.17 -10.46
N ASN A 142 13.86 13.22 -10.17
CA ASN A 142 13.75 14.49 -10.87
C ASN A 142 14.55 14.44 -12.18
N GLU A 143 14.30 15.39 -13.08
CA GLU A 143 15.00 15.55 -14.36
C GLU A 143 16.52 15.63 -14.20
N ASP A 144 17.01 16.24 -13.11
CA ASP A 144 18.43 16.37 -12.81
C ASP A 144 19.08 15.10 -12.24
N GLY A 145 18.29 14.01 -12.08
CA GLY A 145 18.72 12.73 -11.50
C GLY A 145 18.73 12.68 -9.98
N SER A 146 18.32 13.75 -9.29
CA SER A 146 18.06 13.70 -7.85
C SER A 146 16.77 12.93 -7.56
N TYR A 147 16.61 12.42 -6.33
CA TYR A 147 15.38 11.68 -5.97
C TYR A 147 14.24 12.62 -5.58
N VAL A 148 13.02 12.22 -5.95
CA VAL A 148 11.79 12.81 -5.40
C VAL A 148 11.72 12.47 -3.91
N LEU A 149 11.47 13.48 -3.08
CA LEU A 149 11.49 13.32 -1.63
C LEU A 149 10.10 13.49 -1.03
N GLY A 150 9.67 12.46 -0.30
CA GLY A 150 8.58 12.53 0.66
C GLY A 150 9.08 12.88 2.06
N GLN A 151 8.16 13.00 2.99
CA GLN A 151 8.46 13.20 4.41
C GLN A 151 8.06 11.97 5.20
N GLN A 152 9.00 11.39 5.94
CA GLN A 152 8.70 10.24 6.79
C GLN A 152 7.52 10.54 7.74
N GLY A 153 6.54 9.64 7.77
CA GLY A 153 5.34 9.76 8.61
C GLY A 153 4.26 10.70 8.07
N ALA A 154 4.43 11.23 6.86
CA ALA A 154 3.39 11.95 6.14
C ALA A 154 2.88 11.12 4.96
N ILE A 155 1.58 11.18 4.71
CA ILE A 155 0.97 10.57 3.53
C ILE A 155 0.95 11.63 2.44
N PRO A 156 1.68 11.45 1.33
CA PRO A 156 1.64 12.35 0.19
C PRO A 156 0.35 12.17 -0.60
N THR A 157 0.16 12.99 -1.63
CA THR A 157 -0.91 12.79 -2.59
C THR A 157 -0.42 13.01 -4.00
N PHE A 158 -1.17 12.44 -4.96
CA PHE A 158 -0.96 12.63 -6.39
C PHE A 158 -2.21 13.25 -6.99
N CYS A 159 -2.05 14.15 -7.95
CA CYS A 159 -3.13 14.82 -8.63
C CYS A 159 -2.60 15.47 -9.91
N ASP A 160 -3.30 15.32 -11.02
CA ASP A 160 -3.08 16.11 -12.23
C ASP A 160 -3.57 17.54 -11.97
N ILE A 161 -2.66 18.46 -11.60
CA ILE A 161 -3.04 19.82 -11.18
C ILE A 161 -3.09 20.80 -12.34
N ASP A 162 -2.37 20.54 -13.42
CA ASP A 162 -2.29 21.40 -14.60
C ASP A 162 -3.07 20.84 -15.80
N ASN A 163 -3.65 19.66 -15.66
CA ASN A 163 -4.54 19.00 -16.62
C ASN A 163 -3.82 18.58 -17.89
N ASP A 164 -2.61 18.06 -17.74
CA ASP A 164 -1.82 17.49 -18.83
C ASP A 164 -1.91 15.96 -18.93
N ASN A 165 -2.67 15.31 -18.03
CA ASN A 165 -2.98 13.90 -17.86
C ASN A 165 -1.82 13.08 -17.28
N ASP A 166 -0.91 13.70 -16.59
CA ASP A 166 0.00 12.99 -15.71
C ASP A 166 -0.17 13.41 -14.23
N LEU A 167 0.26 12.57 -13.32
CA LEU A 167 0.01 12.78 -11.91
C LEU A 167 1.18 13.47 -11.23
N ASP A 168 0.94 14.70 -10.77
CA ASP A 168 1.88 15.48 -9.98
C ASP A 168 1.98 14.99 -8.53
N PHE A 169 3.09 15.26 -7.86
CA PHE A 169 3.36 14.80 -6.52
C PHE A 169 3.39 15.92 -5.49
N PHE A 170 2.62 15.76 -4.42
CA PHE A 170 2.52 16.68 -3.30
C PHE A 170 2.94 16.00 -2.00
N ALA A 171 3.97 16.50 -1.34
CA ALA A 171 4.45 16.00 -0.07
C ALA A 171 4.26 17.02 1.04
N VAL A 172 3.57 16.63 2.13
CA VAL A 172 3.44 17.47 3.33
C VAL A 172 4.76 17.45 4.12
N ASN A 173 5.26 18.61 4.50
CA ASN A 173 6.48 18.77 5.29
C ASN A 173 6.17 18.85 6.79
N LEU A 174 7.09 18.36 7.63
CA LEU A 174 6.96 18.44 9.10
C LEU A 174 6.84 19.87 9.65
N ILE A 175 7.31 20.86 8.89
CA ILE A 175 7.18 22.28 9.23
C ILE A 175 5.80 22.86 8.89
N GLY A 176 4.93 22.04 8.28
CA GLY A 176 3.55 22.42 7.95
C GLY A 176 3.37 23.03 6.57
N THR A 177 4.38 22.98 5.71
CA THR A 177 4.28 23.42 4.30
C THR A 177 4.04 22.22 3.37
N VAL A 178 3.75 22.48 2.10
CA VAL A 178 3.54 21.47 1.07
C VAL A 178 4.62 21.62 0.01
N SER A 179 5.40 20.58 -0.24
CA SER A 179 6.29 20.50 -1.40
C SER A 179 5.49 20.07 -2.62
N PHE A 180 5.81 20.68 -3.76
CA PHE A 180 5.22 20.37 -5.06
C PHE A 180 6.30 19.94 -6.03
N TYR A 181 6.05 18.82 -6.69
CA TYR A 181 6.84 18.28 -7.78
C TYR A 181 5.89 18.08 -8.98
N GLU A 182 6.17 18.78 -10.07
CA GLU A 182 5.48 18.64 -11.34
C GLU A 182 5.97 17.37 -12.02
N ASN A 183 5.07 16.50 -12.47
CA ASN A 183 5.41 15.42 -13.40
C ASN A 183 5.62 16.06 -14.77
N ILE A 184 6.71 15.79 -15.43
CA ILE A 184 7.06 16.35 -16.74
C ILE A 184 7.04 15.28 -17.84
N GLY A 185 6.35 14.18 -17.60
CA GLY A 185 6.19 13.05 -18.50
C GLY A 185 7.12 11.88 -18.17
N LEU A 186 7.44 11.08 -19.17
CA LEU A 186 8.14 9.82 -18.99
C LEU A 186 9.58 9.84 -19.50
N PHE A 187 10.48 9.24 -18.74
CA PHE A 187 11.81 8.90 -19.20
C PHE A 187 12.08 7.40 -19.00
N ASN A 188 12.31 6.67 -20.09
CA ASN A 188 12.43 5.19 -20.10
C ASN A 188 11.21 4.51 -19.47
N ASN A 189 9.99 4.93 -19.84
CA ASN A 189 8.71 4.44 -19.31
C ASN A 189 8.54 4.62 -17.79
N LYS A 190 9.13 5.67 -17.22
CA LYS A 190 9.01 6.00 -15.80
C LYS A 190 8.70 7.47 -15.63
N PRO A 191 7.81 7.84 -14.70
CA PRO A 191 7.51 9.22 -14.40
C PRO A 191 8.78 9.98 -13.99
N ILE A 192 8.97 11.16 -14.55
CA ILE A 192 10.05 12.08 -14.21
C ILE A 192 9.46 13.37 -13.68
N PHE A 193 10.02 13.84 -12.60
CA PHE A 193 9.52 15.00 -11.89
C PHE A 193 10.45 16.20 -11.99
N ASN A 194 9.89 17.37 -11.78
CA ASN A 194 10.62 18.61 -11.58
C ASN A 194 10.22 19.22 -10.23
N PHE A 195 11.17 19.39 -9.32
CA PHE A 195 10.91 20.04 -8.05
C PHE A 195 10.60 21.51 -8.26
N ILE A 196 9.40 21.96 -7.90
CA ILE A 196 8.96 23.35 -8.09
C ILE A 196 9.17 24.19 -6.82
N THR A 197 8.65 23.71 -5.67
CA THR A 197 8.71 24.47 -4.42
C THR A 197 8.53 23.61 -3.19
N SER A 198 9.03 24.05 -2.05
CA SER A 198 8.73 23.47 -0.73
C SER A 198 7.61 24.20 0.02
N ASP A 199 7.02 25.23 -0.58
CA ASP A 199 5.99 26.09 0.02
C ASP A 199 4.95 26.44 -1.06
N TRP A 200 4.21 25.39 -1.50
CA TRP A 200 3.23 25.50 -2.57
C TRP A 200 2.04 26.35 -2.12
N GLU A 201 1.73 27.39 -2.92
CA GLU A 201 0.62 28.33 -2.71
C GLU A 201 0.62 29.02 -1.32
N ASP A 202 1.80 29.17 -0.72
CA ASP A 202 1.96 29.73 0.63
C ASP A 202 1.14 28.98 1.70
N ILE A 203 0.80 27.70 1.44
CA ILE A 203 0.07 26.86 2.40
C ILE A 203 0.98 26.54 3.57
N SER A 204 0.62 27.04 4.75
CA SER A 204 1.35 26.77 5.98
C SER A 204 0.39 26.42 7.12
N ILE A 205 0.51 25.20 7.65
CA ILE A 205 -0.25 24.70 8.79
C ILE A 205 0.63 24.78 10.03
N VAL A 206 0.47 25.83 10.82
CA VAL A 206 1.21 25.97 12.09
C VAL A 206 0.61 25.03 13.12
N GLY A 207 1.37 24.00 13.51
CA GLY A 207 1.00 23.13 14.62
C GLY A 207 0.82 23.94 15.92
N GLN A 208 -0.33 23.81 16.57
CA GLN A 208 -0.51 24.37 17.90
C GLN A 208 0.37 23.59 18.88
N PHE A 209 1.52 24.14 19.24
CA PHE A 209 2.24 23.68 20.43
C PHE A 209 1.36 23.98 21.65
N ARG A 210 0.78 22.93 22.24
CA ARG A 210 0.24 23.06 23.60
C ARG A 210 1.45 23.32 24.50
N HIS A 211 1.63 24.57 24.92
CA HIS A 211 2.45 24.84 26.10
C HIS A 211 1.74 24.16 27.27
N GLY A 212 2.31 23.03 27.73
CA GLY A 212 1.92 22.45 29.01
C GLY A 212 2.17 23.48 30.12
N ALA A 213 1.14 23.79 30.84
CA ALA A 213 1.22 24.53 32.11
C ALA A 213 1.71 23.61 33.22
#